data_0ab8e433d16858a4dd0e60527cd742ad
#
_entry.id   0ab8e433d16858a4dd0e60527cd742ad
#
_cell.length_a   1.000
_cell.length_b   1.000
_cell.length_c   1.000
_cell.angle_alpha   90.00
_cell.angle_beta   90.00
_cell.angle_gamma   90.00
#
_symmetry.space_group_name_H-M   'P 1'
#
loop_
_entity.id
_entity.type
_entity.pdbx_description
1 polymer ?
#
loop_
_entity_poly.entity_id
_entity_poly.type
_entity_poly.pdbx_seq_one_letter_code
_entity_poly.pdbx_strand_id
1 'polypeptide(L)'
;FRALGHIHDSRFEPVLGDVLDWTKRFADEKADSVDAVVSTIPFSFLNVRERRALIERTAHMLRPGGRFITCQFSLLVFPLIRRYFRKAKFSIEVRNFPPYFVMWGEK
;
A
#
# COMPACT_ATOMS: atom_id res chain seq x y z
N PHE A 1 -12.25 -11.81 -3.98
CA PHE A 1 -12.99 -11.19 -2.88
C PHE A 1 -13.81 -12.20 -2.07
N ARG A 2 -14.44 -13.17 -2.76
CA ARG A 2 -15.22 -14.21 -2.08
C ARG A 2 -14.43 -14.98 -1.02
N ALA A 3 -13.18 -15.33 -1.32
CA ALA A 3 -12.32 -16.03 -0.37
C ALA A 3 -12.10 -15.23 0.91
N LEU A 4 -12.02 -13.91 0.80
CA LEU A 4 -11.84 -13.02 1.94
C LEU A 4 -13.11 -12.93 2.80
N GLY A 5 -14.29 -13.11 2.19
CA GLY A 5 -15.56 -13.09 2.89
C GLY A 5 -15.75 -14.24 3.87
N HIS A 6 -14.90 -15.29 3.80
CA HIS A 6 -14.94 -16.41 4.75
C HIS A 6 -14.14 -16.17 6.04
N ILE A 7 -13.43 -15.05 6.11
CA ILE A 7 -12.66 -14.69 7.30
C ILE A 7 -13.60 -13.98 8.28
N HIS A 8 -13.72 -14.51 9.50
CA HIS A 8 -14.65 -14.01 10.51
C HIS A 8 -13.96 -13.33 11.71
N ASP A 9 -12.77 -12.79 11.52
CA ASP A 9 -12.09 -12.01 12.55
C ASP A 9 -12.73 -10.62 12.62
N SER A 10 -13.05 -10.14 13.82
CA SER A 10 -13.67 -8.82 14.02
C SER A 10 -12.79 -7.66 13.55
N ARG A 11 -11.48 -7.89 13.45
CA ARG A 11 -10.52 -6.90 12.95
C ARG A 11 -10.43 -6.87 11.42
N PHE A 12 -11.05 -7.85 10.75
CA PHE A 12 -11.04 -7.96 9.31
C PHE A 12 -12.35 -7.42 8.75
N GLU A 13 -12.24 -6.43 7.87
CA GLU A 13 -13.38 -5.78 7.24
C GLU A 13 -13.19 -5.82 5.72
N PRO A 14 -13.78 -6.80 5.00
CA PRO A 14 -13.69 -6.83 3.55
C PRO A 14 -14.53 -5.72 2.93
N VAL A 15 -13.93 -4.97 2.00
CA VAL A 15 -14.59 -3.89 1.28
C VAL A 15 -14.51 -4.15 -0.21
N LEU A 16 -15.67 -4.17 -0.88
CA LEU A 16 -15.74 -4.32 -2.33
C LEU A 16 -15.78 -2.95 -2.98
N GLY A 17 -14.82 -2.69 -3.88
CA GLY A 17 -14.77 -1.43 -4.58
C GLY A 17 -13.42 -1.15 -5.20
N ASP A 18 -13.32 -0.03 -5.90
CA ASP A 18 -12.08 0.46 -6.47
C ASP A 18 -11.20 1.01 -5.36
N VAL A 19 -9.92 0.64 -5.36
CA VAL A 19 -9.00 1.04 -4.32
C VAL A 19 -8.80 2.56 -4.25
N LEU A 20 -8.84 3.25 -5.39
CA LEU A 20 -8.71 4.71 -5.41
C LEU A 20 -9.92 5.38 -4.78
N ASP A 21 -11.11 4.89 -5.07
CA ASP A 21 -12.34 5.40 -4.47
C ASP A 21 -12.39 5.08 -2.98
N TRP A 22 -12.03 3.86 -2.61
CA TRP A 22 -12.02 3.45 -1.22
C TRP A 22 -11.06 4.31 -0.39
N THR A 23 -9.82 4.49 -0.85
CA THR A 23 -8.84 5.29 -0.12
C THR A 23 -9.24 6.75 -0.03
N LYS A 24 -9.89 7.28 -1.07
CA LYS A 24 -10.40 8.65 -1.06
C LYS A 24 -11.48 8.84 0.01
N ARG A 25 -12.37 7.84 0.14
CA ARG A 25 -13.48 7.92 1.09
C ARG A 25 -13.05 7.72 2.53
N PHE A 26 -12.09 6.83 2.77
CA PHE A 26 -11.76 6.38 4.11
C PHE A 26 -10.43 6.90 4.65
N ALA A 27 -9.65 7.64 3.86
CA ALA A 27 -8.36 8.14 4.31
C ALA A 27 -8.48 9.01 5.58
N ASP A 28 -9.46 9.90 5.61
CA ASP A 28 -9.66 10.78 6.77
C ASP A 28 -10.31 10.04 7.94
N GLU A 29 -11.25 9.15 7.65
CA GLU A 29 -11.93 8.34 8.65
C GLU A 29 -10.95 7.41 9.39
N LYS A 30 -9.96 6.88 8.65
CA LYS A 30 -8.95 5.96 9.19
C LYS A 30 -7.62 6.64 9.51
N ALA A 31 -7.60 7.97 9.57
CA ALA A 31 -6.37 8.73 9.81
C ALA A 31 -5.65 8.24 11.06
N ASP A 32 -4.34 7.98 10.91
CA ASP A 32 -3.45 7.57 12.00
C ASP A 32 -3.90 6.33 12.80
N SER A 33 -4.69 5.46 12.17
CA SER A 33 -5.30 4.32 12.89
C SER A 33 -4.87 2.94 12.39
N VAL A 34 -4.34 2.85 11.17
CA VAL A 34 -4.01 1.56 10.56
C VAL A 34 -2.58 1.15 10.91
N ASP A 35 -2.39 -0.09 11.34
CA ASP A 35 -1.09 -0.62 11.74
C ASP A 35 -0.17 -0.93 10.56
N ALA A 36 -0.73 -1.51 9.51
CA ALA A 36 0.02 -1.88 8.32
C ALA A 36 -0.87 -1.93 7.09
N VAL A 37 -0.31 -1.59 5.94
CA VAL A 37 -0.96 -1.75 4.64
C VAL A 37 -0.04 -2.58 3.75
N VAL A 38 -0.57 -3.66 3.20
CA VAL A 38 0.14 -4.51 2.24
C VAL A 38 -0.58 -4.40 0.90
N SER A 39 0.15 -4.07 -0.14
CA SER A 39 -0.42 -3.91 -1.47
C SER A 39 0.38 -4.68 -2.51
N THR A 40 -0.34 -5.38 -3.37
CA THR A 40 0.24 -6.04 -4.54
C THR A 40 -0.29 -5.44 -5.85
N ILE A 41 -0.95 -4.27 -5.76
CA ILE A 41 -1.49 -3.57 -6.92
C ILE A 41 -0.35 -3.16 -7.84
N PRO A 42 -0.43 -3.46 -9.16
CA PRO A 42 0.58 -3.01 -10.11
C PRO A 42 0.49 -1.49 -10.30
N PHE A 43 1.33 -0.74 -9.62
CA PHE A 43 1.33 0.72 -9.70
C PHE A 43 1.63 1.25 -11.11
N SER A 44 2.25 0.42 -11.96
CA SER A 44 2.53 0.81 -13.34
C SER A 44 1.27 1.05 -14.17
N PHE A 45 0.11 0.49 -13.76
CA PHE A 45 -1.17 0.71 -14.43
C PHE A 45 -1.83 2.03 -14.02
N LEU A 46 -1.31 2.70 -13.01
CA LEU A 46 -1.83 3.98 -12.55
C LEU A 46 -1.05 5.12 -13.17
N ASN A 47 -1.70 6.26 -13.43
CA ASN A 47 -0.99 7.45 -13.85
C ASN A 47 -0.26 8.10 -12.67
N VAL A 48 0.55 9.13 -12.95
CA VAL A 48 1.37 9.79 -11.94
C VAL A 48 0.54 10.33 -10.78
N ARG A 49 -0.60 10.95 -11.08
CA ARG A 49 -1.49 11.52 -10.07
C ARG A 49 -2.09 10.44 -9.18
N GLU A 50 -2.53 9.34 -9.79
CA GLU A 50 -3.15 8.23 -9.08
C GLU A 50 -2.16 7.54 -8.14
N ARG A 51 -0.93 7.31 -8.61
CA ARG A 51 0.14 6.73 -7.77
C ARG A 51 0.42 7.61 -6.56
N ARG A 52 0.60 8.89 -6.79
CA ARG A 52 0.86 9.86 -5.72
C ARG A 52 -0.27 9.89 -4.71
N ALA A 53 -1.51 9.99 -5.20
CA ALA A 53 -2.68 10.04 -4.35
C ALA A 53 -2.81 8.79 -3.49
N LEU A 54 -2.57 7.62 -4.07
CA LEU A 54 -2.68 6.36 -3.37
C LEU A 54 -1.62 6.23 -2.26
N ILE A 55 -0.37 6.57 -2.56
CA ILE A 55 0.71 6.52 -1.57
C ILE A 55 0.47 7.54 -0.45
N GLU A 56 0.06 8.74 -0.81
CA GLU A 56 -0.22 9.81 0.17
C GLU A 56 -1.36 9.42 1.11
N ARG A 57 -2.45 8.87 0.56
CA ARG A 57 -3.60 8.43 1.36
C ARG A 57 -3.23 7.26 2.25
N THR A 58 -2.40 6.34 1.76
CA THR A 58 -1.91 5.21 2.55
C THR A 58 -1.10 5.71 3.74
N ALA A 59 -0.18 6.65 3.52
CA ALA A 59 0.59 7.25 4.59
C ALA A 59 -0.30 7.95 5.62
N HIS A 60 -1.36 8.61 5.14
CA HIS A 60 -2.31 9.30 6.02
C HIS A 60 -3.06 8.34 6.93
N MET A 61 -3.46 7.18 6.41
CA MET A 61 -4.19 6.17 7.19
C MET A 61 -3.32 5.46 8.22
N LEU A 62 -2.03 5.30 7.97
CA LEU A 62 -1.14 4.60 8.87
C LEU A 62 -0.90 5.39 10.15
N ARG A 63 -0.88 4.68 11.28
CA ARG A 63 -0.47 5.27 12.55
C ARG A 63 1.03 5.59 12.51
N PRO A 64 1.53 6.49 13.37
CA PRO A 64 2.98 6.69 13.50
C PRO A 64 3.67 5.37 13.84
N GLY A 65 4.71 5.04 13.07
CA GLY A 65 5.37 3.74 13.17
C GLY A 65 4.73 2.64 12.34
N GLY A 66 3.57 2.90 11.73
CA GLY A 66 2.92 1.95 10.82
C GLY A 66 3.71 1.76 9.53
N ARG A 67 3.51 0.62 8.87
CA ARG A 67 4.29 0.26 7.68
C ARG A 67 3.43 0.01 6.45
N PHE A 68 3.92 0.48 5.32
CA PHE A 68 3.40 0.17 4.00
C PHE A 68 4.38 -0.78 3.31
N ILE A 69 3.87 -1.90 2.79
CA ILE A 69 4.68 -2.92 2.12
C ILE A 69 4.05 -3.19 0.75
N THR A 70 4.87 -3.19 -0.28
CA THR A 70 4.40 -3.52 -1.63
C THR A 70 5.42 -4.36 -2.38
N CYS A 71 4.93 -5.26 -3.24
CA CYS A 71 5.73 -6.07 -4.14
C CYS A 71 5.47 -5.62 -5.57
N GLN A 72 6.52 -5.20 -6.27
CA GLN A 72 6.42 -4.65 -7.63
C GLN A 72 7.54 -5.20 -8.51
N PHE A 73 7.31 -5.21 -9.82
CA PHE A 73 8.37 -5.62 -10.77
C PHE A 73 9.31 -4.47 -11.13
N SER A 74 9.13 -3.28 -10.57
CA SER A 74 10.00 -2.15 -10.79
C SER A 74 10.07 -1.28 -9.54
N LEU A 75 11.03 -0.37 -9.50
CA LEU A 75 11.18 0.60 -8.41
C LEU A 75 10.41 1.90 -8.67
N LEU A 76 9.40 1.85 -9.54
CA LEU A 76 8.65 3.02 -9.99
C LEU A 76 8.09 3.88 -8.86
N VAL A 77 7.58 3.24 -7.80
CA VAL A 77 6.96 3.96 -6.68
C VAL A 77 7.92 4.24 -5.53
N PHE A 78 9.13 3.74 -5.58
CA PHE A 78 10.07 3.93 -4.48
C PHE A 78 10.37 5.41 -4.16
N PRO A 79 10.55 6.30 -5.14
CA PRO A 79 10.72 7.73 -4.84
C PRO A 79 9.54 8.33 -4.07
N LEU A 80 8.32 7.87 -4.34
CA LEU A 80 7.14 8.32 -3.62
C LEU A 80 7.13 7.80 -2.18
N ILE A 81 7.53 6.55 -1.99
CA ILE A 81 7.64 5.99 -0.64
C ILE A 81 8.68 6.79 0.17
N ARG A 82 9.81 7.10 -0.42
CA ARG A 82 10.83 7.93 0.23
C ARG A 82 10.34 9.33 0.58
N ARG A 83 9.43 9.87 -0.23
CA ARG A 83 8.91 11.22 -0.02
C ARG A 83 7.91 11.28 1.15
N TYR A 84 7.03 10.28 1.26
CA TYR A 84 5.92 10.33 2.19
C TYR A 84 6.14 9.53 3.49
N PHE A 85 7.20 8.75 3.55
CA PHE A 85 7.52 7.93 4.72
C PHE A 85 8.84 8.33 5.33
N ARG A 86 8.93 8.26 6.66
CA ARG A 86 10.14 8.61 7.39
C ARG A 86 11.30 7.69 7.06
N LYS A 87 11.02 6.39 6.90
CA LYS A 87 11.98 5.38 6.50
C LYS A 87 11.46 4.65 5.28
N ALA A 88 12.32 4.38 4.33
CA ALA A 88 11.97 3.63 3.13
C ALA A 88 13.13 2.73 2.73
N LYS A 89 12.83 1.45 2.46
CA LYS A 89 13.82 0.47 2.02
C LYS A 89 13.23 -0.44 0.97
N PHE A 90 14.09 -1.11 0.23
CA PHE A 90 13.67 -2.14 -0.70
C PHE A 90 14.67 -3.28 -0.71
N SER A 91 14.19 -4.46 -1.13
CA SER A 91 15.04 -5.60 -1.45
C SER A 91 14.60 -6.17 -2.78
N ILE A 92 15.51 -6.87 -3.46
CA ILE A 92 15.20 -7.52 -4.73
C ILE A 92 15.18 -9.03 -4.50
N GLU A 93 14.13 -9.69 -5.01
CA GLU A 93 14.04 -11.15 -4.99
C GLU A 93 14.47 -11.70 -6.36
N VAL A 94 15.71 -12.15 -6.41
CA VAL A 94 16.35 -12.61 -7.67
C VAL A 94 16.02 -14.07 -8.00
N ARG A 95 15.50 -14.84 -7.06
CA ARG A 95 15.11 -16.24 -7.28
C ARG A 95 13.87 -16.35 -8.13
N ASN A 96 13.09 -15.29 -8.16
CA ASN A 96 11.90 -15.21 -8.98
C ASN A 96 12.26 -14.75 -10.39
N PHE A 97 11.52 -15.22 -11.41
CA PHE A 97 11.72 -14.76 -12.78
C PHE A 97 10.37 -14.39 -13.41
N PRO A 98 10.17 -13.10 -13.78
CA PRO A 98 11.11 -11.99 -13.58
C PRO A 98 11.33 -11.65 -12.10
N PRO A 99 12.46 -11.10 -11.73
CA PRO A 99 12.69 -10.71 -10.34
C PRO A 99 11.75 -9.59 -9.91
N TYR A 100 11.41 -9.55 -8.61
CA TYR A 100 10.56 -8.48 -8.09
C TYR A 100 11.23 -7.77 -6.91
N PHE A 101 10.73 -6.58 -6.64
CA PHE A 101 11.20 -5.74 -5.53
C PHE A 101 10.16 -5.73 -4.42
N VAL A 102 10.62 -5.96 -3.20
CA VAL A 102 9.82 -5.72 -2.01
C VAL A 102 10.24 -4.37 -1.46
N MET A 103 9.31 -3.44 -1.45
CA MET A 103 9.54 -2.09 -0.95
C MET A 103 8.70 -1.84 0.28
N TRP A 104 9.25 -1.13 1.25
CA TRP A 104 8.47 -0.76 2.41
C TRP A 104 8.84 0.63 2.92
N GLY A 105 7.85 1.28 3.51
CA GLY A 105 8.00 2.56 4.18
C GLY A 105 7.44 2.50 5.58
N GLU A 106 8.07 3.21 6.50
CA GLU A 106 7.60 3.34 7.87
C GLU A 106 7.25 4.80 8.13
N LYS A 107 6.05 5.01 8.62
CA LYS A 107 5.56 6.36 8.93
C LYS A 107 6.23 6.92 10.24
#